data_529071c2f44dd791c40c2537ea45187d
#
_entry.id   529071c2f44dd791c40c2537ea45187d
#
_cell.length_a   1.000
_cell.length_b   1.000
_cell.length_c   1.000
_cell.angle_alpha   90.00
_cell.angle_beta   90.00
_cell.angle_gamma   90.00
#
_symmetry.space_group_name_H-M   'P 1'
#
loop_
_entity.id
_entity.type
_entity.pdbx_description
1 polymer ?
#
loop_
_entity_poly.entity_id
_entity_poly.type
_entity_poly.pdbx_seq_one_letter_code
_entity_poly.pdbx_strand_id
1 'polypeptide(L)'
;MSNDIDTMRAVFARAYGTPQDLEIGDFPKPSAGPGQILIAVKAAGVAFHDGLQLAGKHQIKHQMPYVPGMEIAGTVAALGEGVEGPAVGTPVMALNQGGGWGEYAWVDQSQVWPVLEGVDDPTAAAICMAYTTSH
;
A
#
# COMPACT_ATOMS: atom_id res chain seq x y z
N MET A 1 6.02 -5.52 -30.64
CA MET A 1 6.42 -4.67 -29.53
C MET A 1 5.21 -4.34 -28.68
N SER A 2 5.37 -4.49 -27.44
CA SER A 2 4.25 -4.27 -26.52
C SER A 2 4.28 -2.85 -25.98
N ASN A 3 3.15 -2.19 -26.03
CA ASN A 3 2.92 -0.94 -25.31
C ASN A 3 2.08 -1.18 -24.06
N ASP A 4 2.02 -2.44 -23.66
CA ASP A 4 1.20 -2.81 -22.52
C ASP A 4 1.75 -2.18 -21.26
N ILE A 5 0.87 -1.51 -20.54
CA ILE A 5 1.17 -1.04 -19.19
C ILE A 5 0.86 -2.21 -18.27
N ASP A 6 1.83 -2.55 -17.42
CA ASP A 6 1.55 -3.52 -16.38
C ASP A 6 0.42 -3.02 -15.51
N THR A 7 -0.61 -3.83 -15.37
CA THR A 7 -1.77 -3.48 -14.55
C THR A 7 -1.91 -4.46 -13.40
N MET A 8 -2.65 -4.00 -12.39
CA MET A 8 -3.03 -4.80 -11.23
C MET A 8 -4.51 -4.61 -10.97
N ARG A 9 -5.09 -5.48 -10.19
CA ARG A 9 -6.44 -5.26 -9.66
C ARG A 9 -6.32 -4.36 -8.44
N ALA A 10 -7.20 -3.38 -8.35
CA ALA A 10 -7.20 -2.44 -7.24
C ALA A 10 -8.58 -1.86 -7.00
N VAL A 11 -8.77 -1.34 -5.79
CA VAL A 11 -9.89 -0.46 -5.46
C VAL A 11 -9.37 0.96 -5.57
N PHE A 12 -10.02 1.80 -6.37
CA PHE A 12 -9.49 3.15 -6.61
C PHE A 12 -10.60 4.17 -6.69
N ALA A 13 -10.24 5.43 -6.45
CA ALA A 13 -11.12 6.58 -6.54
C ALA A 13 -10.70 7.46 -7.71
N ARG A 14 -11.66 7.90 -8.52
CA ARG A 14 -11.40 8.85 -9.62
C ARG A 14 -11.49 10.30 -9.15
N ALA A 15 -12.16 10.52 -8.03
CA ALA A 15 -12.35 11.84 -7.44
C ALA A 15 -12.63 11.67 -5.96
N TYR A 16 -12.50 12.74 -5.21
CA TYR A 16 -12.92 12.71 -3.82
C TYR A 16 -14.41 12.42 -3.74
N GLY A 17 -14.82 11.70 -2.73
CA GLY A 17 -16.22 11.31 -2.57
C GLY A 17 -16.44 10.38 -1.39
N THR A 18 -17.32 9.41 -1.59
CA THR A 18 -17.71 8.46 -0.57
C THR A 18 -17.24 7.05 -0.96
N PRO A 19 -17.28 6.08 -0.03
CA PRO A 19 -16.92 4.70 -0.36
C PRO A 19 -17.73 4.10 -1.51
N GLN A 20 -18.96 4.59 -1.74
CA GLN A 20 -19.81 4.11 -2.82
C GLN A 20 -19.30 4.54 -4.20
N ASP A 21 -18.45 5.55 -4.24
CA ASP A 21 -17.86 6.04 -5.48
C ASP A 21 -16.58 5.30 -5.88
N LEU A 22 -16.13 4.37 -5.04
CA LEU A 22 -14.95 3.56 -5.34
C LEU A 22 -15.22 2.57 -6.46
N GLU A 23 -14.21 2.34 -7.28
CA GLU A 23 -14.26 1.37 -8.36
C GLU A 23 -13.28 0.25 -8.10
N ILE A 24 -13.62 -0.94 -8.58
CA ILE A 24 -12.73 -2.10 -8.54
C ILE A 24 -12.42 -2.46 -9.99
N GLY A 25 -11.14 -2.50 -10.32
CA GLY A 25 -10.76 -2.82 -11.69
C GLY A 25 -9.26 -2.75 -11.90
N ASP A 26 -8.88 -2.62 -13.15
CA ASP A 26 -7.48 -2.55 -13.52
C ASP A 26 -6.93 -1.15 -13.25
N PHE A 27 -5.74 -1.13 -12.70
CA PHE A 27 -5.04 0.11 -12.33
C PHE A 27 -3.56 -0.07 -12.64
N PRO A 28 -2.83 0.98 -13.04
CA PRO A 28 -1.41 0.83 -13.31
C PRO A 28 -0.67 0.25 -12.11
N LYS A 29 0.12 -0.79 -12.35
CA LYS A 29 0.93 -1.40 -11.31
C LYS A 29 2.08 -0.46 -10.97
N PRO A 30 2.27 -0.13 -9.69
CA PRO A 30 3.38 0.72 -9.30
C PRO A 30 4.72 0.00 -9.40
N SER A 31 5.79 0.77 -9.41
CA SER A 31 7.14 0.23 -9.32
C SER A 31 7.86 0.94 -8.17
N ALA A 32 8.90 0.29 -7.65
CA ALA A 32 9.70 0.86 -6.59
C ALA A 32 10.75 1.80 -7.18
N GLY A 33 10.69 3.06 -6.82
CA GLY A 33 11.73 4.04 -7.13
C GLY A 33 12.89 3.95 -6.15
N PRO A 34 13.87 4.86 -6.27
CA PRO A 34 14.99 4.87 -5.32
C PRO A 34 14.48 4.99 -3.88
N GLY A 35 15.03 4.16 -3.00
CA GLY A 35 14.67 4.16 -1.58
C GLY A 35 13.31 3.52 -1.27
N GLN A 36 12.65 2.93 -2.25
CA GLN A 36 11.32 2.36 -2.10
C GLN A 36 11.33 0.84 -2.22
N ILE A 37 10.33 0.21 -1.61
CA ILE A 37 10.13 -1.23 -1.67
C ILE A 37 8.77 -1.47 -2.30
N LEU A 38 8.71 -2.36 -3.28
CA LEU A 38 7.46 -2.81 -3.86
C LEU A 38 6.99 -4.03 -3.07
N ILE A 39 5.74 -3.98 -2.61
CA ILE A 39 5.15 -5.05 -1.79
C ILE A 39 4.02 -5.69 -2.57
N ALA A 40 4.04 -7.03 -2.64
CA ALA A 40 2.90 -7.81 -3.09
C ALA A 40 1.93 -7.90 -1.91
N VAL A 41 0.82 -7.18 -1.99
CA VAL A 41 -0.10 -7.00 -0.87
C VAL A 41 -0.93 -8.27 -0.69
N LYS A 42 -0.94 -8.80 0.52
CA LYS A 42 -1.74 -9.96 0.91
C LYS A 42 -2.94 -9.55 1.76
N ALA A 43 -2.82 -8.46 2.51
CA ALA A 43 -3.91 -7.93 3.32
C ALA A 43 -3.72 -6.43 3.47
N ALA A 44 -4.82 -5.70 3.55
CA ALA A 44 -4.81 -4.27 3.76
C ALA A 44 -5.86 -3.91 4.80
N GLY A 45 -5.51 -3.00 5.70
CA GLY A 45 -6.45 -2.50 6.69
C GLY A 45 -7.32 -1.39 6.13
N VAL A 46 -8.44 -1.16 6.80
CA VAL A 46 -9.31 -0.02 6.53
C VAL A 46 -9.30 0.84 7.78
N ALA A 47 -8.80 2.06 7.66
CA ALA A 47 -8.65 2.95 8.79
C ALA A 47 -9.49 4.20 8.62
N PHE A 48 -9.72 4.90 9.74
CA PHE A 48 -10.44 6.16 9.73
C PHE A 48 -9.82 7.17 8.77
N HIS A 49 -8.49 7.21 8.71
CA HIS A 49 -7.76 8.12 7.80
C HIS A 49 -8.05 7.86 6.33
N ASP A 50 -8.34 6.61 5.96
CA ASP A 50 -8.69 6.30 4.57
C ASP A 50 -9.98 7.01 4.16
N GLY A 51 -10.96 7.04 5.05
CA GLY A 51 -12.22 7.74 4.81
C GLY A 51 -12.02 9.25 4.71
N LEU A 52 -11.18 9.84 5.56
CA LEU A 52 -10.89 11.26 5.49
C LEU A 52 -10.19 11.63 4.19
N GLN A 53 -9.24 10.82 3.75
CA GLN A 53 -8.54 11.07 2.49
C GLN A 53 -9.49 10.96 1.31
N LEU A 54 -10.35 9.95 1.31
CA LEU A 54 -11.33 9.75 0.26
C LEU A 54 -12.30 10.94 0.16
N ALA A 55 -12.70 11.49 1.29
CA ALA A 55 -13.59 12.65 1.34
C ALA A 55 -12.89 13.98 1.03
N GLY A 56 -11.57 13.96 0.85
CA GLY A 56 -10.81 15.18 0.61
C GLY A 56 -10.61 16.04 1.85
N LYS A 57 -10.83 15.47 3.04
CA LYS A 57 -10.76 16.19 4.32
C LYS A 57 -9.45 15.99 5.06
N HIS A 58 -8.58 15.16 4.53
CA HIS A 58 -7.26 14.94 5.12
C HIS A 58 -6.28 16.00 4.61
N GLN A 59 -5.23 16.27 5.39
CA GLN A 59 -4.20 17.22 4.98
C GLN A 59 -3.48 16.77 3.72
N ILE A 60 -3.30 15.48 3.56
CA ILE A 60 -2.63 14.92 2.39
C ILE A 60 -3.63 14.81 1.26
N LYS A 61 -3.27 15.39 0.11
CA LYS A 61 -4.09 15.33 -1.09
C LYS A 61 -3.42 14.40 -2.09
N HIS A 62 -4.24 13.67 -2.84
CA HIS A 62 -3.77 12.71 -3.83
C HIS A 62 -4.10 13.20 -5.24
N GLN A 63 -3.24 12.84 -6.18
CA GLN A 63 -3.58 12.98 -7.59
C GLN A 63 -4.57 11.89 -7.97
N MET A 64 -5.63 12.27 -8.63
CA MET A 64 -6.65 11.33 -9.05
C MET A 64 -6.30 10.74 -10.42
N PRO A 65 -6.61 9.46 -10.66
CA PRO A 65 -7.18 8.51 -9.71
C PRO A 65 -6.15 7.98 -8.71
N TYR A 66 -6.59 7.57 -7.54
CA TYR A 66 -5.67 7.02 -6.54
C TYR A 66 -6.25 5.78 -5.86
N VAL A 67 -5.35 4.94 -5.33
CA VAL A 67 -5.71 3.75 -4.56
C VAL A 67 -5.59 4.10 -3.08
N PRO A 68 -6.67 3.99 -2.29
CA PRO A 68 -6.60 4.20 -0.85
C PRO A 68 -5.86 3.08 -0.15
N GLY A 69 -5.76 3.18 1.17
CA GLY A 69 -5.20 2.14 2.03
C GLY A 69 -3.84 2.51 2.57
N MET A 70 -3.76 2.71 3.89
CA MET A 70 -2.54 3.16 4.55
C MET A 70 -1.74 2.04 5.19
N GLU A 71 -2.39 0.96 5.62
CA GLU A 71 -1.70 -0.14 6.31
C GLU A 71 -1.88 -1.44 5.54
N ILE A 72 -0.77 -2.11 5.33
CA ILE A 72 -0.71 -3.33 4.53
C ILE A 72 0.22 -4.35 5.15
N ALA A 73 0.01 -5.59 4.74
CA ALA A 73 0.95 -6.68 4.96
C ALA A 73 1.05 -7.49 3.69
N GLY A 74 2.21 -8.08 3.45
CA GLY A 74 2.45 -8.89 2.27
C GLY A 74 3.90 -9.33 2.22
N THR A 75 4.42 -9.49 1.01
CA THR A 75 5.81 -9.90 0.83
C THR A 75 6.53 -8.89 -0.06
N VAL A 76 7.83 -8.76 0.17
CA VAL A 76 8.66 -7.91 -0.69
C VAL A 76 8.69 -8.49 -2.09
N ALA A 77 8.25 -7.71 -3.07
CA ALA A 77 8.24 -8.12 -4.47
C ALA A 77 9.46 -7.59 -5.23
N ALA A 78 9.93 -6.39 -4.89
CA ALA A 78 11.09 -5.79 -5.52
C ALA A 78 11.68 -4.70 -4.61
N LEU A 79 12.98 -4.46 -4.78
CA LEU A 79 13.69 -3.41 -4.05
C LEU A 79 14.07 -2.32 -5.04
N GLY A 80 13.82 -1.07 -4.68
CA GLY A 80 14.27 0.07 -5.45
C GLY A 80 15.77 0.30 -5.31
N GLU A 81 16.28 1.21 -6.11
CA GLU A 81 17.70 1.56 -6.07
C GLU A 81 18.11 2.04 -4.68
N GLY A 82 19.22 1.53 -4.19
CA GLY A 82 19.78 1.92 -2.91
C GLY A 82 19.16 1.21 -1.70
N VAL A 83 18.20 0.32 -1.92
CA VAL A 83 17.55 -0.43 -0.83
C VAL A 83 18.25 -1.77 -0.65
N GLU A 84 18.75 -2.03 0.55
CA GLU A 84 19.50 -3.25 0.84
C GLU A 84 18.62 -4.39 1.40
N GLY A 85 17.44 -4.11 1.80
CA GLY A 85 16.54 -5.14 2.35
C GLY A 85 15.32 -4.53 3.01
N PRO A 86 14.38 -5.35 3.50
CA PRO A 86 14.41 -6.82 3.53
C PRO A 86 14.45 -7.48 2.15
N ALA A 87 14.96 -8.70 2.10
CA ALA A 87 15.08 -9.40 0.82
C ALA A 87 13.73 -9.69 0.17
N VAL A 88 13.74 -9.83 -1.15
CA VAL A 88 12.55 -10.24 -1.91
C VAL A 88 12.01 -11.55 -1.34
N GLY A 89 10.68 -11.61 -1.14
CA GLY A 89 9.99 -12.75 -0.55
C GLY A 89 9.79 -12.66 0.96
N THR A 90 10.41 -11.69 1.61
CA THR A 90 10.26 -11.53 3.07
C THR A 90 8.86 -11.04 3.43
N PRO A 91 8.17 -11.67 4.39
CA PRO A 91 6.90 -11.14 4.90
C PRO A 91 7.14 -9.82 5.65
N VAL A 92 6.35 -8.81 5.30
CA VAL A 92 6.49 -7.47 5.88
C VAL A 92 5.12 -6.86 6.15
N MET A 93 5.11 -5.87 7.03
CA MET A 93 4.01 -4.95 7.21
C MET A 93 4.51 -3.54 6.93
N ALA A 94 3.62 -2.66 6.49
CA ALA A 94 4.04 -1.34 6.06
C ALA A 94 2.94 -0.31 6.22
N LEU A 95 3.36 0.95 6.32
CA LEU A 95 2.48 2.11 6.30
C LEU A 95 2.82 2.99 5.11
N ASN A 96 1.77 3.52 4.47
CA ASN A 96 1.94 4.51 3.43
C ASN A 96 0.75 5.48 3.46
N GLN A 97 0.81 6.52 2.64
CA GLN A 97 -0.27 7.50 2.57
C GLN A 97 -1.41 7.07 1.66
N GLY A 98 -1.30 5.91 1.08
CA GLY A 98 -2.27 5.33 0.17
C GLY A 98 -1.62 4.19 -0.61
N GLY A 99 -2.40 3.57 -1.49
CA GLY A 99 -1.90 2.52 -2.37
C GLY A 99 -2.15 1.10 -1.87
N GLY A 100 -2.63 0.92 -0.64
CA GLY A 100 -2.73 -0.39 -0.02
C GLY A 100 -3.83 -1.29 -0.57
N TRP A 101 -4.87 -0.72 -1.14
CA TRP A 101 -6.02 -1.49 -1.64
C TRP A 101 -5.81 -1.97 -3.08
N GLY A 102 -4.60 -2.31 -3.44
CA GLY A 102 -4.22 -2.90 -4.71
C GLY A 102 -3.38 -4.15 -4.50
N GLU A 103 -3.14 -4.88 -5.56
CA GLU A 103 -2.31 -6.09 -5.48
C GLU A 103 -0.86 -5.79 -5.16
N TYR A 104 -0.40 -4.58 -5.53
CA TYR A 104 0.97 -4.13 -5.26
C TYR A 104 0.94 -2.70 -4.76
N ALA A 105 1.89 -2.37 -3.89
CA ALA A 105 2.07 -1.01 -3.39
C ALA A 105 3.56 -0.73 -3.24
N TRP A 106 3.96 0.51 -3.55
CA TRP A 106 5.32 0.94 -3.20
C TRP A 106 5.26 1.65 -1.85
N VAL A 107 6.30 1.47 -1.05
CA VAL A 107 6.40 2.07 0.28
C VAL A 107 7.83 2.53 0.48
N ASP A 108 8.02 3.65 1.15
CA ASP A 108 9.34 4.10 1.55
C ASP A 108 9.96 3.06 2.48
N GLN A 109 11.25 2.76 2.28
CA GLN A 109 11.93 1.73 3.06
C GLN A 109 11.89 1.98 4.57
N SER A 110 11.77 3.24 5.00
CA SER A 110 11.68 3.58 6.41
C SER A 110 10.36 3.20 7.06
N GLN A 111 9.35 2.83 6.26
CA GLN A 111 8.01 2.52 6.72
C GLN A 111 7.65 1.06 6.49
N VAL A 112 8.64 0.20 6.42
CA VAL A 112 8.46 -1.25 6.20
C VAL A 112 9.15 -2.01 7.34
N TRP A 113 8.42 -2.93 7.94
CA TRP A 113 8.91 -3.74 9.05
C TRP A 113 8.68 -5.23 8.79
N PRO A 114 9.65 -6.09 9.12
CA PRO A 114 9.43 -7.53 9.01
C PRO A 114 8.29 -7.98 9.94
N VAL A 115 7.50 -8.94 9.47
CA VAL A 115 6.43 -9.53 10.28
C VAL A 115 7.04 -10.63 11.16
N LEU A 116 6.65 -10.64 12.43
CA LEU A 116 7.09 -11.69 13.36
C LEU A 116 6.54 -13.04 12.93
N GLU A 117 7.34 -14.08 13.15
CA GLU A 117 6.94 -15.44 12.85
C GLU A 117 5.65 -15.80 13.60
N GLY A 118 4.73 -16.45 12.90
CA GLY A 118 3.46 -16.85 13.47
C GLY A 118 2.36 -15.81 13.37
N VAL A 119 2.66 -14.59 12.89
CA VAL A 119 1.66 -13.55 12.67
C VAL A 119 1.20 -13.63 11.21
N ASP A 120 -0.10 -13.78 10.99
CA ASP A 120 -0.64 -13.83 9.63
C ASP A 120 -0.76 -12.43 9.03
N ASP A 121 -0.96 -12.37 7.71
CA ASP A 121 -1.02 -11.10 6.99
C ASP A 121 -2.16 -10.19 7.46
N PRO A 122 -3.40 -10.68 7.65
CA PRO A 122 -4.46 -9.81 8.14
C PRO A 122 -4.17 -9.19 9.51
N THR A 123 -3.61 -9.98 10.42
CA THR A 123 -3.23 -9.49 11.75
C THR A 123 -2.12 -8.44 11.64
N ALA A 124 -1.11 -8.71 10.83
CA ALA A 124 -0.01 -7.78 10.63
C ALA A 124 -0.50 -6.45 10.05
N ALA A 125 -1.39 -6.48 9.06
CA ALA A 125 -1.96 -5.27 8.49
C ALA A 125 -2.74 -4.48 9.53
N ALA A 126 -3.52 -5.16 10.37
CA ALA A 126 -4.38 -4.50 11.36
C ALA A 126 -3.59 -3.83 12.48
N ILE A 127 -2.42 -4.36 12.84
CA ILE A 127 -1.66 -3.84 13.98
C ILE A 127 -0.58 -2.84 13.60
N CYS A 128 -0.30 -2.69 12.31
CA CYS A 128 0.87 -1.91 11.86
C CYS A 128 0.80 -0.46 12.35
N MET A 129 -0.33 0.22 12.13
CA MET A 129 -0.47 1.61 12.56
C MET A 129 -0.52 1.71 14.09
N ALA A 130 -1.21 0.81 14.75
CA ALA A 130 -1.27 0.79 16.22
C ALA A 130 0.12 0.60 16.83
N TYR A 131 0.90 -0.32 16.26
CA TYR A 131 2.26 -0.58 16.72
C TYR A 131 3.15 0.67 16.59
N THR A 132 3.13 1.30 15.42
CA THR A 132 3.98 2.47 15.18
C THR A 132 3.54 3.68 15.98
N THR A 133 2.24 3.84 16.21
CA THR A 133 1.71 4.94 17.02
C THR A 133 2.06 4.76 18.49
N SER A 134 2.15 3.52 18.97
CA SER A 134 2.46 3.23 20.38
C SER A 134 3.95 3.38 20.69
N HIS A 135 4.79 3.42 19.71
CA HIS A 135 6.24 3.50 19.86
C HIS A 135 6.75 4.81 19.32
#